data_e81c3405ee22c34b2a08dcd4305f3a33
#
_entry.id   e81c3405ee22c34b2a08dcd4305f3a33
#
_cell.length_a   1.000
_cell.length_b   1.000
_cell.length_c   1.000
_cell.angle_alpha   90.00
_cell.angle_beta   90.00
_cell.angle_gamma   90.00
#
_symmetry.space_group_name_H-M   'P 1'
#
loop_
_entity.id
_entity.type
_entity.pdbx_description
1 polymer ?
#
loop_
_entity_poly.entity_id
_entity_poly.type
_entity_poly.pdbx_seq_one_letter_code
_entity_poly.pdbx_strand_id
1 'polypeptide(L)'
;MALHHDPNWTRAGSWFADKSEGRADFAILGVGAHQKAITPNNADQTPQAIRDALLRYSTWNQTCQIDCADYLTAGDFGNVSNPDSTEAAIPLIADAIHRSDFLVAL
;
A
#
# COMPACT_ATOMS: atom_id res chain seq x y z
N MET A 1 -7.10 21.11 0.97
CA MET A 1 -6.95 21.43 2.39
C MET A 1 -5.73 20.71 2.94
N ALA A 2 -4.85 21.45 3.55
CA ALA A 2 -3.67 20.87 4.18
C ALA A 2 -4.05 20.07 5.43
N LEU A 3 -3.45 18.90 5.60
CA LEU A 3 -3.63 18.13 6.82
C LEU A 3 -2.75 18.69 7.93
N HIS A 4 -3.31 18.75 9.13
CA HIS A 4 -2.53 19.10 10.30
C HIS A 4 -1.44 18.05 10.54
N HIS A 5 -0.20 18.51 10.73
CA HIS A 5 0.91 17.65 11.05
C HIS A 5 1.21 17.69 12.54
N ASP A 6 1.08 16.56 13.21
CA ASP A 6 1.46 16.37 14.60
C ASP A 6 2.57 15.32 14.66
N PRO A 7 3.81 15.68 15.10
CA PRO A 7 4.90 14.72 15.14
C PRO A 7 4.69 13.56 16.11
N ASN A 8 3.74 13.68 17.03
CA ASN A 8 3.40 12.61 17.97
C ASN A 8 2.41 11.59 17.37
N TRP A 9 1.86 11.88 16.18
CA TRP A 9 0.91 11.02 15.51
C TRP A 9 1.47 10.56 14.17
N THR A 10 1.85 9.29 14.11
CA THR A 10 2.25 8.70 12.83
C THR A 10 1.02 8.51 11.95
N ARG A 11 1.09 9.04 10.73
CA ARG A 11 0.05 8.81 9.74
C ARG A 11 0.30 7.48 9.03
N ALA A 12 -0.76 6.73 8.75
CA ALA A 12 -0.63 5.45 8.06
C ALA A 12 0.09 5.59 6.72
N GLY A 13 -0.21 6.62 5.95
CA GLY A 13 0.47 6.87 4.67
C GLY A 13 1.96 7.11 4.81
N SER A 14 2.40 7.72 5.91
CA SER A 14 3.84 7.92 6.18
C SER A 14 4.50 6.65 6.74
N TRP A 15 3.74 5.81 7.42
CA TRP A 15 4.21 4.52 7.92
C TRP A 15 4.56 3.57 6.77
N PHE A 16 3.78 3.59 5.69
CA PHE A 16 4.10 2.88 4.46
C PHE A 16 5.17 3.63 3.67
N ALA A 17 6.41 3.55 4.12
CA ALA A 17 7.53 4.20 3.43
C ALA A 17 7.85 3.48 2.12
N ASP A 18 8.33 4.24 1.13
CA ASP A 18 8.77 3.67 -0.13
C ASP A 18 9.81 2.57 0.11
N LYS A 19 9.58 1.41 -0.49
CA LYS A 19 10.45 0.26 -0.33
C LYS A 19 10.56 -0.54 -1.63
N SER A 20 11.52 -0.17 -2.44
CA SER A 20 11.78 -0.86 -3.71
C SER A 20 12.45 -2.22 -3.51
N GLU A 21 13.18 -2.39 -2.41
CA GLU A 21 13.92 -3.62 -2.09
C GLU A 21 13.75 -3.96 -0.62
N GLY A 22 14.04 -5.22 -0.29
CA GLY A 22 14.01 -5.69 1.08
C GLY A 22 12.63 -6.15 1.53
N ARG A 23 12.49 -6.35 2.83
CA ARG A 23 11.34 -7.01 3.43
C ARG A 23 10.59 -6.05 4.36
N ALA A 24 9.28 -6.21 4.43
CA ALA A 24 8.42 -5.53 5.40
C ALA A 24 7.45 -6.53 6.03
N ASP A 25 7.05 -6.28 7.26
CA ASP A 25 6.03 -7.10 7.92
C ASP A 25 4.69 -6.95 7.23
N PHE A 26 4.32 -5.72 6.93
CA PHE A 26 3.07 -5.38 6.28
C PHE A 26 3.37 -4.50 5.06
N ALA A 27 2.83 -4.88 3.90
CA ALA A 27 3.14 -4.17 2.66
C ALA A 27 1.90 -3.91 1.82
N ILE A 28 1.98 -2.86 1.03
CA ILE A 28 0.99 -2.56 0.01
C ILE A 28 1.65 -2.59 -1.37
N LEU A 29 0.89 -3.05 -2.35
CA LEU A 29 1.30 -3.10 -3.75
C LEU A 29 0.14 -2.62 -4.61
N GLY A 30 0.38 -1.63 -5.44
CA GLY A 30 -0.65 -1.15 -6.38
C GLY A 30 -0.76 -2.07 -7.58
N VAL A 31 -1.96 -2.54 -7.88
CA VAL A 31 -2.27 -3.35 -9.05
C VAL A 31 -3.42 -2.67 -9.78
N GLY A 32 -3.09 -1.71 -10.62
CA GLY A 32 -4.07 -0.86 -11.29
C GLY A 32 -4.66 -1.48 -12.56
N ALA A 33 -4.97 -2.77 -12.54
CA ALA A 33 -5.57 -3.45 -13.68
C ALA A 33 -6.98 -2.90 -13.97
N HIS A 34 -7.27 -2.57 -15.22
CA HIS A 34 -8.54 -1.94 -15.59
C HIS A 34 -8.96 -2.16 -17.04
N GLN A 35 -8.02 -2.50 -17.93
CA GLN A 35 -8.28 -2.50 -19.37
C GLN A 35 -9.21 -3.62 -19.82
N LYS A 36 -9.26 -4.71 -19.06
CA LYS A 36 -10.11 -5.88 -19.36
C LYS A 36 -11.44 -5.86 -18.64
N ALA A 37 -11.80 -4.75 -18.00
CA ALA A 37 -13.11 -4.59 -17.36
C ALA A 37 -14.21 -4.54 -18.45
N ILE A 38 -15.38 -5.03 -18.10
CA ILE A 38 -16.53 -5.06 -19.01
C ILE A 38 -16.96 -3.63 -19.41
N THR A 39 -16.92 -2.71 -18.45
CA THR A 39 -17.19 -1.30 -18.68
C THR A 39 -15.95 -0.46 -18.42
N PRO A 40 -15.73 0.62 -19.19
CA PRO A 40 -14.63 1.54 -18.91
C PRO A 40 -14.72 2.09 -17.49
N ASN A 41 -13.58 2.15 -16.79
CA ASN A 41 -13.52 2.66 -15.42
C ASN A 41 -12.14 3.24 -15.15
N ASN A 42 -11.97 3.81 -13.95
CA ASN A 42 -10.73 4.42 -13.49
C ASN A 42 -10.06 3.60 -12.40
N ALA A 43 -10.19 2.28 -12.43
CA ALA A 43 -9.61 1.41 -11.40
C ALA A 43 -8.10 1.51 -11.32
N ASP A 44 -7.43 1.93 -12.39
CA ASP A 44 -5.98 2.20 -12.41
C ASP A 44 -5.58 3.34 -11.46
N GLN A 45 -6.52 4.20 -11.08
CA GLN A 45 -6.28 5.31 -10.15
C GLN A 45 -6.55 4.91 -8.68
N THR A 46 -7.10 3.73 -8.44
CA THR A 46 -7.45 3.28 -7.10
C THR A 46 -6.24 3.19 -6.17
N PRO A 47 -5.08 2.64 -6.57
CA PRO A 47 -3.92 2.58 -5.69
C PRO A 47 -3.52 3.95 -5.14
N GLN A 48 -3.47 4.96 -5.99
CA GLN A 48 -3.09 6.30 -5.54
C GLN A 48 -4.16 6.93 -4.64
N ALA A 49 -5.43 6.73 -4.96
CA ALA A 49 -6.52 7.23 -4.13
C ALA A 49 -6.48 6.64 -2.72
N ILE A 50 -6.16 5.35 -2.60
CA ILE A 50 -6.02 4.70 -1.29
C ILE A 50 -4.80 5.25 -0.55
N ARG A 51 -3.66 5.43 -1.22
CA ARG A 51 -2.47 6.02 -0.61
C ARG A 51 -2.74 7.42 -0.07
N ASP A 52 -3.45 8.23 -0.83
CA ASP A 52 -3.84 9.58 -0.39
C ASP A 52 -4.75 9.53 0.83
N ALA A 53 -5.70 8.60 0.85
CA ALA A 53 -6.62 8.42 1.98
C ALA A 53 -5.89 7.97 3.26
N LEU A 54 -4.85 7.14 3.14
CA LEU A 54 -4.07 6.67 4.29
C LEU A 54 -3.38 7.81 5.06
N LEU A 55 -3.14 8.94 4.42
CA LEU A 55 -2.58 10.12 5.09
C LEU A 55 -3.52 10.72 6.12
N ARG A 56 -4.80 10.34 6.12
CA ARG A 56 -5.82 10.82 7.06
C ARG A 56 -5.98 9.93 8.29
N TYR A 57 -5.34 8.76 8.31
CA TYR A 57 -5.47 7.79 9.38
C TYR A 57 -4.18 7.70 10.17
N SER A 58 -4.30 7.47 11.47
CA SER A 58 -3.14 7.19 12.31
C SER A 58 -2.85 5.69 12.33
N THR A 59 -1.67 5.34 12.83
CA THR A 59 -1.28 3.94 13.04
C THR A 59 -1.75 3.39 14.40
N TRP A 60 -2.51 4.17 15.16
CA TRP A 60 -3.04 3.76 16.45
C TRP A 60 -4.13 2.70 16.30
N ASN A 61 -4.00 1.61 17.05
CA ASN A 61 -5.01 0.55 17.10
C ASN A 61 -5.71 0.62 18.47
N GLN A 62 -6.96 1.04 18.47
CA GLN A 62 -7.73 1.24 19.70
C GLN A 62 -8.06 -0.07 20.40
N THR A 63 -8.30 -1.13 19.65
CA THR A 63 -8.64 -2.44 20.23
C THR A 63 -7.50 -3.00 21.03
N CYS A 64 -6.28 -2.94 20.50
CA CYS A 64 -5.07 -3.44 21.16
C CYS A 64 -4.38 -2.37 22.00
N GLN A 65 -4.78 -1.12 21.89
CA GLN A 65 -4.18 0.04 22.57
C GLN A 65 -2.68 0.16 22.32
N ILE A 66 -2.29 -0.03 21.07
CA ILE A 66 -0.89 0.10 20.62
C ILE A 66 -0.82 0.99 19.37
N ASP A 67 0.32 1.58 19.16
CA ASP A 67 0.67 2.18 17.88
C ASP A 67 1.36 1.09 17.03
N CYS A 68 0.72 0.70 15.93
CA CYS A 68 1.26 -0.34 15.06
C CYS A 68 2.66 0.01 14.52
N ALA A 69 2.97 1.29 14.35
CA ALA A 69 4.28 1.74 13.88
C ALA A 69 5.41 1.40 14.85
N ASP A 70 5.11 1.18 16.14
CA ASP A 70 6.11 0.81 17.14
C ASP A 70 6.49 -0.68 17.06
N TYR A 71 5.66 -1.51 16.46
CA TYR A 71 5.81 -2.97 16.48
C TYR A 71 6.03 -3.60 15.12
N LEU A 72 5.56 -2.95 14.07
CA LEU A 72 5.56 -3.53 12.72
C LEU A 72 6.24 -2.59 11.74
N THR A 73 6.99 -3.17 10.83
CA THR A 73 7.49 -2.43 9.66
C THR A 73 6.46 -2.48 8.55
N ALA A 74 6.27 -1.35 7.88
CA ALA A 74 5.37 -1.25 6.76
C ALA A 74 6.11 -0.72 5.54
N GLY A 75 5.80 -1.25 4.37
CA GLY A 75 6.44 -0.82 3.13
C GLY A 75 5.45 -0.63 2.00
N ASP A 76 5.67 0.38 1.21
CA ASP A 76 4.98 0.59 -0.06
C ASP A 76 5.88 0.08 -1.17
N PHE A 77 5.49 -1.04 -1.79
CA PHE A 77 6.29 -1.67 -2.85
C PHE A 77 6.04 -1.03 -4.21
N GLY A 78 5.26 0.05 -4.26
CA GLY A 78 4.97 0.75 -5.50
C GLY A 78 3.84 0.11 -6.29
N ASN A 79 3.88 0.30 -7.59
CA ASN A 79 2.86 -0.22 -8.50
C ASN A 79 3.47 -1.28 -9.42
N VAL A 80 2.69 -2.31 -9.70
CA VAL A 80 3.01 -3.27 -10.73
C VAL A 80 3.03 -2.54 -12.08
N SER A 81 4.12 -2.66 -12.81
CA SER A 81 4.16 -2.23 -14.21
C SER A 81 3.35 -3.22 -15.05
N ASN A 82 2.61 -2.75 -16.03
CA ASN A 82 1.82 -3.61 -16.89
C ASN A 82 0.79 -4.47 -16.14
N PRO A 83 -0.06 -3.90 -15.27
CA PRO A 83 -0.95 -4.70 -14.42
C PRO A 83 -2.01 -5.49 -15.20
N ASP A 84 -2.32 -5.09 -16.43
CA ASP A 84 -3.29 -5.78 -17.29
C ASP A 84 -2.70 -6.98 -18.04
N SER A 85 -1.39 -7.19 -17.96
CA SER A 85 -0.71 -8.37 -18.48
C SER A 85 -0.45 -9.36 -17.36
N THR A 86 -1.15 -10.48 -17.38
CA THR A 86 -0.97 -11.54 -16.38
C THR A 86 0.47 -12.04 -16.33
N GLU A 87 1.08 -12.22 -17.49
CA GLU A 87 2.47 -12.71 -17.59
C GLU A 87 3.47 -11.74 -16.97
N ALA A 88 3.24 -10.43 -17.11
CA ALA A 88 4.13 -9.42 -16.54
C ALA A 88 3.83 -9.19 -15.04
N ALA A 89 2.57 -9.27 -14.62
CA ALA A 89 2.16 -8.95 -13.25
C ALA A 89 2.47 -10.07 -12.26
N ILE A 90 2.28 -11.33 -12.63
CA ILE A 90 2.42 -12.46 -11.71
C ILE A 90 3.80 -12.51 -11.03
N PRO A 91 4.94 -12.39 -11.74
CA PRO A 91 6.24 -12.43 -11.08
C PRO A 91 6.44 -11.31 -10.07
N LEU A 92 5.91 -10.12 -10.35
CA LEU A 92 6.03 -8.96 -9.47
C LEU A 92 5.18 -9.14 -8.20
N ILE A 93 3.98 -9.69 -8.35
CA ILE A 93 3.10 -10.00 -7.21
C ILE A 93 3.72 -11.11 -6.35
N ALA A 94 4.24 -12.16 -6.98
CA ALA A 94 4.91 -13.24 -6.26
C ALA A 94 6.12 -12.76 -5.47
N ASP A 95 6.94 -11.88 -6.05
CA ASP A 95 8.06 -11.26 -5.36
C ASP A 95 7.60 -10.47 -4.14
N ALA A 96 6.55 -9.66 -4.29
CA ALA A 96 5.99 -8.88 -3.19
C ALA A 96 5.48 -9.78 -2.06
N ILE A 97 4.83 -10.90 -2.38
CA ILE A 97 4.37 -11.88 -1.39
C ILE A 97 5.54 -12.45 -0.60
N HIS A 98 6.65 -12.78 -1.28
CA HIS A 98 7.84 -13.31 -0.61
C HIS A 98 8.55 -12.28 0.27
N ARG A 99 8.38 -11.00 -0.01
CA ARG A 99 9.05 -9.91 0.71
C ARG A 99 8.22 -9.35 1.87
N SER A 100 7.07 -9.92 2.15
CA SER A 100 6.19 -9.45 3.21
C SER A 100 5.56 -10.61 3.97
N ASP A 101 5.19 -10.36 5.23
CA ASP A 101 4.40 -11.31 5.99
C ASP A 101 2.92 -11.17 5.67
N PHE A 102 2.50 -9.95 5.36
CA PHE A 102 1.13 -9.64 4.96
C PHE A 102 1.14 -8.61 3.84
N LEU A 103 0.53 -8.93 2.72
CA LEU A 103 0.46 -8.07 1.55
C LEU A 103 -0.99 -7.70 1.24
N VAL A 104 -1.22 -6.41 1.01
CA VAL A 104 -2.49 -5.92 0.48
C VAL A 104 -2.27 -5.39 -0.93
N ALA A 105 -2.96 -5.97 -1.90
CA ALA A 105 -2.98 -5.48 -3.27
C ALA A 105 -4.08 -4.42 -3.41
N LEU A 106 -3.69 -3.28 -3.89
CA LEU A 106 -4.59 -2.13 -4.04
C LEU A 106 -5.23 -2.09 -5.43
#